data_8a67777ab984a3a91c5031aa414f3ef4
#
_entry.id   8a67777ab984a3a91c5031aa414f3ef4
#
_cell.length_a   1.000
_cell.length_b   1.000
_cell.length_c   1.000
_cell.angle_alpha   90.00
_cell.angle_beta   90.00
_cell.angle_gamma   90.00
#
_symmetry.space_group_name_H-M   'P 1'
#
loop_
_entity.id
_entity.type
_entity.pdbx_description
1 polymer ?
#
loop_
_entity_poly.entity_id
_entity_poly.type
_entity_poly.pdbx_seq_one_letter_code
_entity_poly.pdbx_strand_id
1 'polypeptide(L)'
;MASVIQQNVSNHPRALDSERPGKVILIVEDQADIRQLIKMSLAFTKHTIYEAPDCQTAFKMVNTLKPDLMLLDIMLPSGTDDKTEGLANGLTLCRMLKDNPELATMPIILLTSKGQAIDIKAGLAAGADEYIVKPFSVIHLIEVALHQLSITHPIAA
;
A
#
# COMPACT_ATOMS: atom_id res chain seq x y z
N MET A 1 -16.87 -3.22 -61.18
CA MET A 1 -16.14 -4.20 -60.34
C MET A 1 -15.81 -3.54 -59.03
N ALA A 2 -16.63 -3.82 -58.05
CA ALA A 2 -16.42 -3.28 -56.70
C ALA A 2 -15.55 -4.25 -55.90
N SER A 3 -14.36 -3.84 -55.58
CA SER A 3 -13.47 -4.59 -54.67
C SER A 3 -13.91 -4.37 -53.24
N VAL A 4 -14.43 -5.41 -52.64
CA VAL A 4 -14.80 -5.42 -51.22
C VAL A 4 -13.51 -5.51 -50.43
N ILE A 5 -13.10 -4.41 -49.80
CA ILE A 5 -12.07 -4.43 -48.78
C ILE A 5 -12.72 -4.94 -47.51
N GLN A 6 -12.52 -6.20 -47.23
CA GLN A 6 -12.79 -6.75 -45.90
C GLN A 6 -11.84 -6.09 -44.91
N GLN A 7 -12.38 -5.19 -44.13
CA GLN A 7 -11.70 -4.73 -42.91
C GLN A 7 -11.75 -5.88 -41.90
N ASN A 8 -10.65 -6.57 -41.80
CA ASN A 8 -10.39 -7.51 -40.73
C ASN A 8 -10.21 -6.70 -39.44
N VAL A 9 -11.31 -6.47 -38.74
CA VAL A 9 -11.26 -5.96 -37.36
C VAL A 9 -10.74 -7.11 -36.51
N SER A 10 -9.43 -7.20 -36.39
CA SER A 10 -8.79 -8.07 -35.45
C SER A 10 -9.19 -7.62 -34.04
N ASN A 11 -10.21 -8.27 -33.55
CA ASN A 11 -10.59 -8.16 -32.15
C ASN A 11 -9.51 -8.88 -31.34
N HIS A 12 -8.34 -8.25 -31.19
CA HIS A 12 -7.33 -8.71 -30.25
C HIS A 12 -7.83 -8.32 -28.87
N PRO A 13 -8.12 -9.29 -27.99
CA PRO A 13 -8.32 -8.96 -26.60
C PRO A 13 -7.02 -8.34 -26.12
N ARG A 14 -7.17 -7.20 -25.50
CA ARG A 14 -6.15 -6.32 -24.97
C ARG A 14 -4.96 -7.08 -24.38
N ALA A 15 -3.92 -7.25 -25.16
CA ALA A 15 -2.59 -7.64 -24.69
C ALA A 15 -1.93 -6.53 -23.84
N LEU A 16 -2.66 -5.44 -23.55
CA LEU A 16 -2.12 -4.26 -22.87
C LEU A 16 -2.12 -4.36 -21.34
N ASP A 17 -2.85 -5.32 -20.77
CA ASP A 17 -2.87 -5.48 -19.31
C ASP A 17 -1.80 -6.47 -18.78
N SER A 18 -1.20 -7.27 -19.66
CA SER A 18 -0.15 -8.22 -19.27
C SER A 18 1.25 -7.59 -19.20
N GLU A 19 1.43 -6.38 -19.72
CA GLU A 19 2.75 -5.74 -19.83
C GLU A 19 2.95 -4.57 -18.86
N ARG A 20 1.93 -4.20 -18.06
CA ARG A 20 2.15 -3.22 -16.99
C ARG A 20 2.93 -3.90 -15.88
N PRO A 21 4.12 -3.38 -15.54
CA PRO A 21 4.84 -3.92 -14.41
C PRO A 21 3.96 -3.84 -13.17
N GLY A 22 3.96 -4.90 -12.37
CA GLY A 22 3.25 -4.91 -11.11
C GLY A 22 3.74 -3.75 -10.22
N LYS A 23 2.85 -3.25 -9.38
CA LYS A 23 3.18 -2.21 -8.42
C LYS A 23 3.88 -2.82 -7.20
N VAL A 24 4.51 -1.97 -6.40
CA VAL A 24 5.21 -2.36 -5.17
C VAL A 24 4.34 -2.04 -3.97
N ILE A 25 4.08 -3.04 -3.15
CA ILE A 25 3.34 -2.92 -1.89
C ILE A 25 4.29 -3.20 -0.73
N LEU A 26 4.34 -2.32 0.25
CA LEU A 26 5.09 -2.52 1.49
C LEU A 26 4.14 -2.78 2.65
N ILE A 27 4.31 -3.91 3.31
CA ILE A 27 3.55 -4.29 4.51
C ILE A 27 4.43 -4.03 5.73
N VAL A 28 3.92 -3.22 6.68
CA VAL A 28 4.61 -2.89 7.94
C VAL A 28 3.79 -3.41 9.10
N GLU A 29 4.18 -4.53 9.64
CA GLU A 29 3.48 -5.27 10.70
C GLU A 29 4.51 -6.07 11.51
N ASP A 30 4.51 -5.95 12.84
CA ASP A 30 5.44 -6.65 13.71
C ASP A 30 5.09 -8.12 13.94
N GLN A 31 3.80 -8.46 13.93
CA GLN A 31 3.35 -9.83 14.10
C GLN A 31 3.53 -10.63 12.80
N ALA A 32 4.43 -11.60 12.83
CA ALA A 32 4.84 -12.35 11.65
C ALA A 32 3.68 -13.14 11.00
N ASP A 33 2.76 -13.68 11.80
CA ASP A 33 1.60 -14.41 11.33
C ASP A 33 0.59 -13.51 10.61
N ILE A 34 0.34 -12.30 11.12
CA ILE A 34 -0.52 -11.31 10.48
C ILE A 34 0.13 -10.81 9.20
N ARG A 35 1.41 -10.49 9.25
CA ARG A 35 2.17 -10.07 8.08
C ARG A 35 2.14 -11.13 6.97
N GLN A 36 2.30 -12.40 7.35
CA GLN A 36 2.20 -13.52 6.42
C GLN A 36 0.79 -13.67 5.83
N LEU A 37 -0.25 -13.50 6.64
CA LEU A 37 -1.62 -13.54 6.16
C LEU A 37 -1.89 -12.46 5.11
N ILE A 38 -1.45 -11.24 5.36
CA ILE A 38 -1.60 -10.12 4.41
C ILE A 38 -0.84 -10.42 3.12
N LYS A 39 0.40 -10.88 3.23
CA LYS A 39 1.23 -11.25 2.07
C LYS A 39 0.57 -12.34 1.24
N MET A 40 0.09 -13.39 1.87
CA MET A 40 -0.61 -14.48 1.17
C MET A 40 -1.90 -14.00 0.50
N SER A 41 -2.63 -13.11 1.16
CA SER A 41 -3.86 -12.54 0.61
C SER A 41 -3.64 -11.75 -0.69
N LEU A 42 -2.49 -11.12 -0.83
CA LEU A 42 -2.11 -10.33 -2.00
C LEU A 42 -1.24 -11.08 -3.00
N ALA A 43 -0.81 -12.30 -2.67
CA ALA A 43 0.15 -13.07 -3.48
C ALA A 43 -0.35 -13.43 -4.88
N PHE A 44 -1.67 -13.54 -5.08
CA PHE A 44 -2.24 -13.81 -6.40
C PHE A 44 -2.37 -12.56 -7.28
N THR A 45 -2.09 -11.39 -6.73
CA THR A 45 -2.01 -10.17 -7.52
C THR A 45 -0.67 -10.13 -8.26
N LYS A 46 -0.58 -9.37 -9.33
CA LYS A 46 0.68 -9.19 -10.07
C LYS A 46 1.68 -8.26 -9.37
N HIS A 47 1.38 -7.79 -8.18
CA HIS A 47 2.18 -6.82 -7.45
C HIS A 47 3.32 -7.48 -6.68
N THR A 48 4.43 -6.77 -6.53
CA THR A 48 5.56 -7.21 -5.72
C THR A 48 5.36 -6.76 -4.28
N ILE A 49 5.49 -7.68 -3.33
CA ILE A 49 5.21 -7.43 -1.92
C ILE A 49 6.49 -7.50 -1.12
N TYR A 50 6.77 -6.42 -0.38
CA TYR A 50 7.87 -6.34 0.58
C TYR A 50 7.31 -6.24 1.99
N GLU A 51 8.10 -6.65 2.96
CA GLU A 51 7.72 -6.74 4.37
C GLU A 51 8.72 -6.00 5.24
N ALA A 52 8.22 -5.27 6.23
CA ALA A 52 9.02 -4.64 7.27
C ALA A 52 8.40 -4.94 8.65
N PRO A 53 9.19 -5.38 9.64
CA PRO A 53 8.68 -5.72 10.96
C PRO A 53 8.54 -4.51 11.90
N ASP A 54 9.10 -3.36 11.54
CA ASP A 54 9.13 -2.15 12.36
C ASP A 54 9.18 -0.87 11.53
N CYS A 55 8.98 0.27 12.18
CA CYS A 55 8.96 1.57 11.52
C CYS A 55 10.32 1.97 10.95
N GLN A 56 11.41 1.63 11.62
CA GLN A 56 12.75 1.97 11.17
C GLN A 56 13.13 1.26 9.88
N THR A 57 12.87 -0.04 9.82
CA THR A 57 13.05 -0.84 8.60
C THR A 57 12.18 -0.31 7.46
N ALA A 58 10.91 -0.03 7.76
CA ALA A 58 9.97 0.53 6.78
C ALA A 58 10.45 1.87 6.23
N PHE A 59 10.93 2.77 7.07
CA PHE A 59 11.44 4.07 6.66
C PHE A 59 12.61 3.93 5.68
N LYS A 60 13.56 3.05 5.98
CA LYS A 60 14.69 2.75 5.09
C LYS A 60 14.21 2.17 3.75
N MET A 61 13.28 1.23 3.80
CA MET A 61 12.75 0.57 2.61
C MET A 61 11.96 1.53 1.71
N VAL A 62 11.18 2.44 2.29
CA VAL A 62 10.42 3.45 1.53
C VAL A 62 11.34 4.31 0.68
N ASN A 63 12.44 4.77 1.23
CA ASN A 63 13.40 5.60 0.52
C ASN A 63 14.08 4.88 -0.65
N THR A 64 14.28 3.58 -0.53
CA THR A 64 14.93 2.75 -1.57
C THR A 64 13.93 2.23 -2.60
N LEU A 65 12.81 1.68 -2.14
CA LEU A 65 11.84 0.99 -2.99
C LEU A 65 10.84 1.94 -3.64
N LYS A 66 10.52 3.05 -2.99
CA LYS A 66 9.43 3.97 -3.37
C LYS A 66 8.14 3.22 -3.66
N PRO A 67 7.52 2.60 -2.63
CA PRO A 67 6.32 1.78 -2.82
C PRO A 67 5.16 2.56 -3.43
N ASP A 68 4.29 1.85 -4.11
CA ASP A 68 3.03 2.40 -4.64
C ASP A 68 1.90 2.35 -3.61
N LEU A 69 2.07 1.56 -2.57
CA LEU A 69 1.12 1.42 -1.46
C LEU A 69 1.86 0.94 -0.21
N MET A 70 1.48 1.47 0.93
CA MET A 70 1.90 0.99 2.24
C MET A 70 0.69 0.55 3.07
N LEU A 71 0.78 -0.66 3.63
CA LEU A 71 -0.11 -1.15 4.68
C LEU A 71 0.66 -1.03 5.99
N LEU A 72 0.18 -0.22 6.91
CA LEU A 72 0.93 0.20 8.10
C LEU A 72 0.13 -0.03 9.38
N ASP A 73 0.62 -0.91 10.23
CA ASP A 73 0.07 -1.08 11.58
C ASP A 73 0.35 0.17 12.43
N ILE A 74 -0.67 0.66 13.13
CA ILE A 74 -0.53 1.77 14.08
C ILE A 74 0.31 1.36 15.28
N MET A 75 0.10 0.13 15.78
CA MET A 75 0.71 -0.38 17.01
C MET A 75 2.02 -1.12 16.73
N LEU A 76 3.04 -0.40 16.29
CA LEU A 76 4.37 -0.95 16.08
C LEU A 76 5.28 -0.63 17.26
N PRO A 77 6.14 -1.59 17.66
CA PRO A 77 7.14 -1.30 18.68
C PRO A 77 8.14 -0.26 18.15
N SER A 78 8.61 0.58 19.09
CA SER A 78 9.73 1.49 18.83
C SER A 78 10.98 0.67 18.51
N GLY A 79 11.69 1.02 17.45
CA GLY A 79 12.99 0.42 17.17
C GLY A 79 13.99 0.68 18.31
N THR A 80 14.95 -0.21 18.48
CA THR A 80 15.92 -0.19 19.56
C THR A 80 17.10 0.78 19.34
N ASP A 81 17.12 1.54 18.25
CA ASP A 81 18.22 2.45 17.91
C ASP A 81 17.93 3.88 18.37
N ASP A 82 18.85 4.43 19.17
CA ASP A 82 18.84 5.83 19.67
C ASP A 82 18.69 6.90 18.57
N LYS A 83 18.92 6.54 17.31
CA LYS A 83 18.86 7.48 16.18
C LYS A 83 17.46 7.66 15.59
N THR A 84 16.48 6.93 16.09
CA THR A 84 15.11 6.94 15.59
C THR A 84 14.06 7.29 16.65
N GLU A 85 14.44 8.10 17.63
CA GLU A 85 13.53 8.57 18.69
C GLU A 85 12.22 9.19 18.17
N GLY A 86 12.17 9.58 16.90
CA GLY A 86 10.96 10.11 16.25
C GLY A 86 10.04 9.07 15.62
N LEU A 87 10.43 7.78 15.53
CA LEU A 87 9.66 6.74 14.86
C LEU A 87 8.96 5.79 15.85
N ALA A 88 8.37 6.36 16.89
CA ALA A 88 7.83 5.58 18.02
C ALA A 88 6.61 4.71 17.69
N ASN A 89 5.88 5.00 16.61
CA ASN A 89 4.70 4.22 16.20
C ASN A 89 4.32 4.48 14.74
N GLY A 90 3.34 3.73 14.25
CA GLY A 90 2.86 3.86 12.88
C GLY A 90 2.27 5.23 12.53
N LEU A 91 1.63 5.92 13.48
CA LEU A 91 1.09 7.27 13.25
C LEU A 91 2.19 8.30 12.99
N THR A 92 3.27 8.22 13.76
CA THR A 92 4.44 9.10 13.56
C THR A 92 5.07 8.86 12.20
N LEU A 93 5.27 7.60 11.83
CA LEU A 93 5.78 7.24 10.50
C LEU A 93 4.87 7.76 9.39
N CYS A 94 3.56 7.56 9.51
CA CYS A 94 2.58 8.05 8.54
C CYS A 94 2.69 9.57 8.34
N ARG A 95 2.74 10.33 9.44
CA ARG A 95 2.88 11.79 9.39
C ARG A 95 4.18 12.21 8.71
N MET A 96 5.29 11.60 9.08
CA MET A 96 6.60 11.90 8.48
C MET A 96 6.62 11.66 6.97
N LEU A 97 6.03 10.55 6.52
CA LEU A 97 5.95 10.23 5.09
C LEU A 97 5.03 11.20 4.34
N LYS A 98 3.91 11.57 4.94
CA LYS A 98 2.96 12.51 4.33
C LYS A 98 3.46 13.96 4.32
N ASP A 99 4.32 14.32 5.25
CA ASP A 99 4.95 15.65 5.28
C ASP A 99 6.11 15.77 4.28
N ASN A 100 6.61 14.66 3.76
CA ASN A 100 7.66 14.66 2.74
C ASN A 100 7.03 14.79 1.33
N PRO A 101 7.30 15.89 0.59
CA PRO A 101 6.70 16.10 -0.74
C PRO A 101 6.96 14.99 -1.75
N GLU A 102 8.09 14.29 -1.66
CA GLU A 102 8.43 13.18 -2.55
C GLU A 102 7.64 11.91 -2.26
N LEU A 103 7.12 11.76 -1.05
CA LEU A 103 6.44 10.56 -0.56
C LEU A 103 4.95 10.78 -0.27
N ALA A 104 4.51 12.04 -0.23
CA ALA A 104 3.15 12.42 0.17
C ALA A 104 2.05 11.83 -0.71
N THR A 105 2.36 11.51 -1.96
CA THR A 105 1.40 10.92 -2.90
C THR A 105 1.25 9.40 -2.75
N MET A 106 2.17 8.75 -2.03
CA MET A 106 2.07 7.32 -1.75
C MET A 106 0.88 7.05 -0.82
N PRO A 107 -0.10 6.23 -1.22
CA PRO A 107 -1.22 5.90 -0.36
C PRO A 107 -0.76 5.07 0.83
N ILE A 108 -1.30 5.39 1.99
CA ILE A 108 -1.07 4.67 3.25
C ILE A 108 -2.41 4.21 3.79
N ILE A 109 -2.54 2.89 3.96
CA ILE A 109 -3.67 2.25 4.63
C ILE A 109 -3.21 1.88 6.03
N LEU A 110 -3.86 2.44 7.05
CA LEU A 110 -3.56 2.10 8.44
C LEU A 110 -4.31 0.83 8.85
N LEU A 111 -3.61 -0.03 9.57
CA LEU A 111 -4.19 -1.18 10.25
C LEU A 111 -4.34 -0.83 11.73
N THR A 112 -5.56 -0.92 12.26
CA THR A 112 -5.89 -0.48 13.62
C THR A 112 -6.70 -1.54 14.36
N SER A 113 -6.51 -1.66 15.66
CA SER A 113 -7.29 -2.56 16.50
C SER A 113 -8.71 -2.04 16.72
N LYS A 114 -9.66 -2.97 16.83
CA LYS A 114 -11.06 -2.67 17.08
C LYS A 114 -11.25 -1.84 18.37
N GLY A 115 -12.04 -0.77 18.27
CA GLY A 115 -12.37 0.10 19.41
C GLY A 115 -11.49 1.35 19.53
N GLN A 116 -10.54 1.54 18.63
CA GLN A 116 -9.59 2.68 18.65
C GLN A 116 -10.07 3.84 17.75
N ALA A 117 -11.27 4.36 18.02
CA ALA A 117 -11.82 5.49 17.24
C ALA A 117 -10.92 6.73 17.28
N ILE A 118 -10.19 6.95 18.38
CA ILE A 118 -9.22 8.03 18.53
C ILE A 118 -8.05 7.83 17.55
N ASP A 119 -7.57 6.60 17.40
CA ASP A 119 -6.45 6.27 16.49
C ASP A 119 -6.85 6.41 15.03
N ILE A 120 -8.08 6.07 14.67
CA ILE A 120 -8.60 6.29 13.32
C ILE A 120 -8.59 7.79 12.99
N LYS A 121 -9.11 8.61 13.89
CA LYS A 121 -9.17 10.07 13.74
C LYS A 121 -7.76 10.67 13.65
N ALA A 122 -6.85 10.23 14.51
CA ALA A 122 -5.46 10.64 14.50
C ALA A 122 -4.74 10.20 13.22
N GLY A 123 -5.03 9.02 12.72
CA GLY A 123 -4.48 8.48 11.48
C GLY A 123 -4.90 9.28 10.25
N LEU A 124 -6.17 9.60 10.13
CA LEU A 124 -6.67 10.46 9.05
C LEU A 124 -6.10 11.88 9.16
N ALA A 125 -5.97 12.42 10.37
CA ALA A 125 -5.33 13.73 10.62
C ALA A 125 -3.83 13.69 10.29
N ALA A 126 -3.17 12.53 10.40
CA ALA A 126 -1.78 12.33 10.00
C ALA A 126 -1.60 12.21 8.47
N GLY A 127 -2.69 12.19 7.72
CA GLY A 127 -2.70 12.14 6.26
C GLY A 127 -2.90 10.75 5.66
N ALA A 128 -3.26 9.73 6.45
CA ALA A 128 -3.57 8.41 5.94
C ALA A 128 -4.75 8.47 4.96
N ASP A 129 -4.70 7.63 3.93
CA ASP A 129 -5.70 7.62 2.86
C ASP A 129 -6.89 6.73 3.21
N GLU A 130 -6.66 5.68 4.00
CA GLU A 130 -7.69 4.73 4.40
C GLU A 130 -7.26 4.02 5.69
N TYR A 131 -8.18 3.30 6.31
CA TYR A 131 -7.88 2.43 7.45
C TYR A 131 -8.65 1.12 7.35
N ILE A 132 -8.10 0.09 7.99
CA ILE A 132 -8.73 -1.23 8.12
C ILE A 132 -8.67 -1.64 9.59
N VAL A 133 -9.81 -2.01 10.16
CA VAL A 133 -9.92 -2.43 11.56
C VAL A 133 -9.60 -3.91 11.69
N LYS A 134 -8.74 -4.26 12.64
CA LYS A 134 -8.44 -5.65 13.01
C LYS A 134 -9.48 -6.20 14.00
N PRO A 135 -9.90 -7.46 13.91
CA PRO A 135 -9.60 -8.41 12.86
C PRO A 135 -10.31 -8.04 11.54
N PHE A 136 -9.61 -8.18 10.43
CA PHE A 136 -10.12 -7.80 9.11
C PHE A 136 -10.53 -9.02 8.27
N SER A 137 -11.48 -8.80 7.37
CA SER A 137 -11.77 -9.73 6.29
C SER A 137 -10.66 -9.64 5.23
N VAL A 138 -10.16 -10.78 4.78
CA VAL A 138 -9.18 -10.87 3.69
C VAL A 138 -9.72 -10.21 2.42
N ILE A 139 -11.00 -10.44 2.10
CA ILE A 139 -11.64 -9.85 0.92
C ILE A 139 -11.67 -8.32 1.05
N HIS A 140 -12.04 -7.80 2.21
CA HIS A 140 -12.07 -6.36 2.45
C HIS A 140 -10.66 -5.73 2.32
N LEU A 141 -9.65 -6.38 2.88
CA LEU A 141 -8.26 -5.94 2.73
C LEU A 141 -7.85 -5.82 1.26
N ILE A 142 -8.15 -6.86 0.48
CA ILE A 142 -7.82 -6.90 -0.95
C ILE A 142 -8.56 -5.78 -1.69
N GLU A 143 -9.84 -5.61 -1.44
CA GLU A 143 -10.64 -4.56 -2.08
C GLU A 143 -10.10 -3.17 -1.80
N VAL A 144 -9.79 -2.86 -0.54
CA VAL A 144 -9.26 -1.56 -0.15
C VAL A 144 -7.87 -1.33 -0.76
N ALA A 145 -6.99 -2.34 -0.71
CA ALA A 145 -5.65 -2.24 -1.27
C ALA A 145 -5.67 -2.00 -2.78
N LEU A 146 -6.44 -2.79 -3.52
CA LEU A 146 -6.55 -2.64 -4.97
C LEU A 146 -7.22 -1.33 -5.37
N HIS A 147 -8.19 -0.86 -4.59
CA HIS A 147 -8.82 0.44 -4.81
C HIS A 147 -7.80 1.57 -4.67
N GLN A 148 -7.01 1.59 -3.61
CA GLN A 148 -5.97 2.60 -3.41
C GLN A 148 -4.92 2.57 -4.52
N LEU A 149 -4.52 1.40 -4.99
CA LEU A 149 -3.60 1.27 -6.10
C LEU A 149 -4.17 1.80 -7.43
N SER A 150 -5.48 1.77 -7.60
CA SER A 150 -6.14 2.27 -8.83
C SER A 150 -6.28 3.78 -8.88
N ILE A 151 -6.43 4.44 -7.73
CA ILE A 151 -6.68 5.89 -7.64
C ILE A 151 -5.40 6.71 -7.81
N THR A 152 -4.25 6.17 -7.44
CA THR A 152 -3.02 6.91 -7.24
C THR A 152 -2.16 7.10 -8.47
N HIS A 153 -2.67 6.81 -9.64
CA HIS A 153 -2.03 7.23 -10.87
C HIS A 153 -2.95 8.15 -11.66
N PRO A 154 -2.86 9.46 -11.44
CA PRO A 154 -3.11 10.32 -12.57
C PRO A 154 -2.10 9.88 -13.63
N ILE A 155 -2.60 9.37 -14.73
CA ILE A 155 -1.81 9.20 -15.93
C ILE A 155 -1.14 10.56 -16.13
N ALA A 156 0.17 10.61 -15.99
CA ALA A 156 0.90 11.79 -16.37
C ALA A 156 0.60 12.02 -17.84
N ALA A 157 -0.16 13.05 -18.07
CA ALA A 157 -0.45 13.48 -19.42
C ALA A 157 0.84 13.97 -20.07
#